data_f71bce7d7e04000598374f62bb070c36
#
_entry.id   f71bce7d7e04000598374f62bb070c36
#
_cell.length_a   1.000
_cell.length_b   1.000
_cell.length_c   1.000
_cell.angle_alpha   90.00
_cell.angle_beta   90.00
_cell.angle_gamma   90.00
#
_symmetry.space_group_name_H-M   'P 1'
#
loop_
_entity.id
_entity.type
_entity.pdbx_description
1 polymer ?
#
loop_
_entity_poly.entity_id
_entity_poly.type
_entity_poly.pdbx_seq_one_letter_code
_entity_poly.pdbx_strand_id
1 'polypeptide(L)'
;MNTVARSTQDVTINAGALVSDNIDLRGAKEIGISAPVVTSGQLFLQVGNAPDVYLGRLHDPRSQAAWFWNVAAGSASIVVDAPVHPFAHARLEMVNSQVNLRTFTITKARG
;
A
#
# COMPACT_ATOMS: atom_id res chain seq x y z
N MET A 1 14.92 3.82 -26.28
CA MET A 1 13.64 4.10 -25.57
C MET A 1 13.67 3.46 -24.20
N ASN A 2 13.47 4.25 -23.18
CA ASN A 2 13.44 3.73 -21.82
C ASN A 2 12.02 3.33 -21.45
N THR A 3 11.85 2.07 -21.14
CA THR A 3 10.57 1.53 -20.70
C THR A 3 10.63 1.26 -19.21
N VAL A 4 9.71 1.86 -18.47
CA VAL A 4 9.59 1.57 -17.05
C VAL A 4 9.02 0.17 -16.90
N ALA A 5 9.75 -0.70 -16.23
CA ALA A 5 9.26 -2.04 -15.93
C ALA A 5 8.17 -1.95 -14.86
N ARG A 6 7.02 -2.57 -15.13
CA ARG A 6 5.91 -2.61 -14.22
C ARG A 6 5.49 -4.03 -13.94
N SER A 7 5.04 -4.26 -12.72
CA SER A 7 4.43 -5.52 -12.34
C SER A 7 3.29 -5.24 -11.37
N THR A 8 2.40 -6.20 -11.22
CA THR A 8 1.27 -6.06 -10.30
C THR A 8 1.25 -7.21 -9.30
N GLN A 9 0.67 -6.95 -8.14
CA GLN A 9 0.45 -7.94 -7.12
C GLN A 9 -0.86 -7.60 -6.41
N ASP A 10 -1.71 -8.60 -6.21
CA ASP A 10 -2.91 -8.43 -5.40
C ASP A 10 -2.60 -8.78 -3.95
N VAL A 11 -3.07 -7.94 -3.03
CA VAL A 11 -3.00 -8.21 -1.60
C VAL A 11 -4.38 -8.03 -1.00
N THR A 12 -4.64 -8.74 0.09
CA THR A 12 -5.95 -8.70 0.73
C THR A 12 -5.85 -8.24 2.18
N ILE A 13 -6.87 -7.50 2.61
CA ILE A 13 -7.14 -7.27 4.02
C ILE A 13 -8.39 -8.08 4.35
N ASN A 14 -8.24 -9.06 5.23
CA ASN A 14 -9.34 -9.95 5.60
C ASN A 14 -10.40 -9.20 6.40
N ALA A 15 -11.62 -9.72 6.38
CA ALA A 15 -12.70 -9.18 7.18
C ALA A 15 -12.29 -9.12 8.66
N GLY A 16 -12.47 -7.95 9.28
CA GLY A 16 -12.09 -7.73 10.67
C GLY A 16 -10.61 -7.46 10.91
N ALA A 17 -9.75 -7.63 9.89
CA ALA A 17 -8.32 -7.33 10.01
C ALA A 17 -8.03 -5.88 9.66
N LEU A 18 -6.86 -5.39 10.07
CA LEU A 18 -6.41 -4.03 9.76
C LEU A 18 -5.26 -4.00 8.76
N VAL A 19 -4.58 -5.12 8.53
CA VAL A 19 -3.38 -5.16 7.70
C VAL A 19 -3.52 -6.21 6.59
N SER A 20 -2.82 -5.97 5.50
CA SER A 20 -2.81 -6.85 4.34
C SER A 20 -1.68 -7.87 4.40
N ASP A 21 -1.65 -8.74 3.38
CA ASP A 21 -0.51 -9.59 3.10
C ASP A 21 0.72 -8.76 2.78
N ASN A 22 1.87 -9.44 2.76
CA ASN A 22 3.14 -8.81 2.41
C ASN A 22 3.18 -8.41 0.94
N ILE A 23 3.71 -7.22 0.67
CA ILE A 23 4.01 -6.71 -0.66
C ILE A 23 5.51 -6.83 -0.88
N ASP A 24 5.92 -7.55 -1.92
CA ASP A 24 7.33 -7.65 -2.30
C ASP A 24 7.71 -6.44 -3.14
N LEU A 25 8.52 -5.55 -2.57
CA LEU A 25 8.93 -4.30 -3.22
C LEU A 25 10.28 -4.37 -3.93
N ARG A 26 10.94 -5.52 -3.92
CA ARG A 26 12.31 -5.62 -4.41
C ARG A 26 12.45 -5.01 -5.81
N GLY A 27 13.33 -4.01 -5.92
CA GLY A 27 13.57 -3.29 -7.15
C GLY A 27 12.54 -2.24 -7.51
N ALA A 28 11.47 -2.07 -6.74
CA ALA A 28 10.48 -1.03 -7.00
C ALA A 28 10.95 0.30 -6.41
N LYS A 29 10.78 1.39 -7.16
CA LYS A 29 11.04 2.75 -6.68
C LYS A 29 9.79 3.39 -6.10
N GLU A 30 8.65 3.08 -6.68
CA GLU A 30 7.36 3.55 -6.16
C GLU A 30 6.27 2.53 -6.50
N ILE A 31 5.18 2.63 -5.81
CA ILE A 31 4.01 1.79 -6.06
C ILE A 31 2.78 2.64 -6.27
N GLY A 32 1.86 2.13 -7.09
CA GLY A 32 0.50 2.63 -7.19
C GLY A 32 -0.42 1.65 -6.47
N ILE A 33 -1.38 2.17 -5.74
CA ILE A 33 -2.34 1.37 -5.00
C ILE A 33 -3.71 1.59 -5.58
N SER A 34 -4.32 0.52 -6.12
CA SER A 34 -5.70 0.57 -6.60
C SER A 34 -6.58 -0.06 -5.53
N ALA A 35 -7.41 0.77 -4.91
CA ALA A 35 -8.26 0.35 -3.81
C ALA A 35 -9.67 -0.03 -4.32
N PRO A 36 -10.26 -1.11 -3.78
CA PRO A 36 -11.65 -1.45 -4.08
C PRO A 36 -12.59 -0.56 -3.28
N VAL A 37 -13.88 -0.82 -3.38
CA VAL A 37 -14.86 -0.20 -2.49
C VAL A 37 -14.57 -0.61 -1.05
N VAL A 38 -14.33 0.36 -0.18
CA VAL A 38 -13.98 0.13 1.22
C VAL A 38 -14.81 1.03 2.14
N THR A 39 -14.84 0.68 3.42
CA THR A 39 -15.34 1.58 4.45
C THR A 39 -14.36 2.75 4.58
N SER A 40 -14.88 3.96 4.74
CA SER A 40 -14.05 5.16 4.84
C SER A 40 -13.03 5.06 5.99
N GLY A 41 -11.92 5.71 5.81
CA GLY A 41 -10.84 5.74 6.80
C GLY A 41 -9.54 6.17 6.17
N GLN A 42 -8.46 5.97 6.92
CA GLN A 42 -7.11 6.28 6.45
C GLN A 42 -6.39 4.99 6.07
N LEU A 43 -5.71 5.04 4.94
CA LEU A 43 -4.86 3.95 4.44
C LEU A 43 -3.41 4.36 4.66
N PHE A 44 -2.66 3.52 5.36
CA PHE A 44 -1.24 3.69 5.60
C PHE A 44 -0.45 2.60 4.91
N LEU A 45 0.84 2.86 4.70
CA LEU A 45 1.76 1.86 4.19
C LEU A 45 2.81 1.59 5.25
N GLN A 46 2.90 0.34 5.72
CA GLN A 46 3.98 -0.11 6.58
C GLN A 46 5.10 -0.67 5.71
N VAL A 47 6.34 -0.36 6.04
CA VAL A 47 7.51 -0.74 5.25
C VAL A 47 8.54 -1.47 6.09
N GLY A 48 9.32 -2.32 5.45
CA GLY A 48 10.34 -3.11 6.12
C GLY A 48 11.34 -3.71 5.17
N ASN A 49 12.32 -4.44 5.71
CA ASN A 49 13.42 -5.01 4.95
C ASN A 49 13.35 -6.54 4.82
N ALA A 50 12.38 -7.17 5.45
CA ALA A 50 12.17 -8.61 5.36
C ALA A 50 10.67 -8.91 5.38
N PRO A 51 10.23 -10.06 4.82
CA PRO A 51 8.83 -10.45 4.88
C PRO A 51 8.35 -10.53 6.33
N ASP A 52 7.16 -9.97 6.59
CA ASP A 52 6.52 -9.98 7.91
C ASP A 52 7.33 -9.29 9.02
N VAL A 53 8.35 -8.53 8.64
CA VAL A 53 9.14 -7.70 9.59
C VAL A 53 9.01 -6.26 9.13
N TYR A 54 8.12 -5.52 9.77
CA TYR A 54 7.82 -4.15 9.38
C TYR A 54 8.35 -3.19 10.43
N LEU A 55 9.10 -2.18 9.95
CA LEU A 55 9.76 -1.19 10.81
C LEU A 55 8.81 -0.11 11.28
N GLY A 56 7.74 0.12 10.52
CA GLY A 56 6.75 1.13 10.84
C GLY A 56 6.07 1.69 9.59
N ARG A 57 5.26 2.71 9.79
CA ARG A 57 4.58 3.39 8.69
C ARG A 57 5.58 4.22 7.88
N LEU A 58 5.39 4.20 6.55
CA LEU A 58 6.16 5.08 5.68
C LEU A 58 5.85 6.53 6.02
N HIS A 59 6.89 7.36 6.17
CA HIS A 59 6.74 8.78 6.47
C HIS A 59 7.17 9.63 5.29
N ASP A 60 6.48 10.75 5.11
CA ASP A 60 6.91 11.78 4.16
C ASP A 60 8.08 12.55 4.78
N PRO A 61 9.27 12.53 4.15
CA PRO A 61 10.43 13.21 4.73
C PRO A 61 10.27 14.73 4.82
N ARG A 62 9.38 15.32 4.04
CA ARG A 62 9.14 16.76 4.07
C ARG A 62 8.32 17.18 5.27
N SER A 63 7.21 16.49 5.51
CA SER A 63 6.31 16.82 6.62
C SER A 63 6.66 16.08 7.90
N GLN A 64 7.49 15.04 7.80
CA GLN A 64 7.83 14.14 8.91
C GLN A 64 6.61 13.42 9.49
N ALA A 65 5.51 13.42 8.76
CA ALA A 65 4.28 12.74 9.14
C ALA A 65 4.15 11.44 8.36
N ALA A 66 3.40 10.49 8.89
CA ALA A 66 3.13 9.24 8.18
C ALA A 66 2.41 9.54 6.86
N TRP A 67 2.89 8.93 5.77
CA TRP A 67 2.17 8.96 4.52
C TRP A 67 0.83 8.26 4.71
N PHE A 68 -0.22 8.91 4.28
CA PHE A 68 -1.55 8.30 4.34
C PHE A 68 -2.43 8.87 3.24
N TRP A 69 -3.53 8.17 3.01
CA TRP A 69 -4.52 8.58 2.05
C TRP A 69 -5.91 8.38 2.64
N ASN A 70 -6.75 9.40 2.53
CA ASN A 70 -8.12 9.33 3.04
C ASN A 70 -8.99 8.63 2.01
N VAL A 71 -9.62 7.53 2.43
CA VAL A 71 -10.51 6.73 1.59
C VAL A 71 -11.95 7.08 1.92
N ALA A 72 -12.69 7.59 0.95
CA ALA A 72 -14.11 7.86 1.12
C ALA A 72 -14.91 6.56 1.05
N ALA A 73 -15.93 6.45 1.88
CA ALA A 73 -16.82 5.29 1.87
C ALA A 73 -17.48 5.15 0.50
N GLY A 74 -17.53 3.93 0.00
CA GLY A 74 -18.15 3.63 -1.29
C GLY A 74 -17.30 3.97 -2.50
N SER A 75 -16.05 4.34 -2.33
CA SER A 75 -15.14 4.59 -3.45
C SER A 75 -14.91 3.30 -4.23
N ALA A 76 -15.08 3.37 -5.56
CA ALA A 76 -14.99 2.17 -6.38
C ALA A 76 -13.55 1.72 -6.59
N SER A 77 -12.69 2.62 -7.01
CA SER A 77 -11.29 2.30 -7.25
C SER A 77 -10.51 3.59 -7.34
N ILE A 78 -9.42 3.68 -6.61
CA ILE A 78 -8.58 4.88 -6.59
C ILE A 78 -7.14 4.43 -6.67
N VAL A 79 -6.33 5.20 -7.41
CA VAL A 79 -4.91 4.94 -7.55
C VAL A 79 -4.15 6.04 -6.82
N VAL A 80 -3.23 5.66 -5.95
CA VAL A 80 -2.35 6.58 -5.25
C VAL A 80 -0.91 6.13 -5.43
N ASP A 81 0.00 7.08 -5.45
CA ASP A 81 1.43 6.81 -5.58
C ASP A 81 2.11 6.93 -4.23
N ALA A 82 2.97 5.99 -3.93
CA ALA A 82 3.76 6.01 -2.71
C ALA A 82 5.23 5.74 -3.03
N PRO A 83 6.16 6.61 -2.60
CA PRO A 83 7.58 6.38 -2.79
C PRO A 83 8.08 5.34 -1.79
N VAL A 84 8.64 4.23 -2.30
CA VAL A 84 9.04 3.09 -1.45
C VAL A 84 10.51 2.74 -1.63
N HIS A 85 11.29 3.62 -2.25
CA HIS A 85 12.61 3.33 -2.77
C HIS A 85 13.54 2.59 -1.80
N PRO A 86 13.77 2.87 -0.57
CA PRO A 86 14.77 2.12 0.20
C PRO A 86 14.27 0.82 0.82
N PHE A 87 13.02 0.44 0.63
CA PHE A 87 12.43 -0.69 1.34
C PHE A 87 12.20 -1.88 0.42
N ALA A 88 12.38 -3.08 0.96
CA ALA A 88 12.20 -4.32 0.21
C ALA A 88 10.80 -4.93 0.37
N HIS A 89 10.11 -4.61 1.44
CA HIS A 89 8.79 -5.17 1.74
C HIS A 89 7.87 -4.13 2.34
N ALA A 90 6.57 -4.32 2.15
CA ALA A 90 5.55 -3.44 2.70
C ALA A 90 4.26 -4.23 2.95
N ARG A 91 3.31 -3.59 3.61
CA ARG A 91 1.92 -4.04 3.67
C ARG A 91 1.02 -2.83 3.87
N LEU A 92 -0.25 -2.99 3.51
CA LEU A 92 -1.25 -1.95 3.71
C LEU A 92 -1.83 -2.03 5.12
N GLU A 93 -2.17 -0.89 5.67
CA GLU A 93 -2.83 -0.80 6.97
C GLU A 93 -4.02 0.15 6.86
N MET A 94 -5.22 -0.34 7.21
CA MET A 94 -6.42 0.49 7.34
C MET A 94 -6.66 0.80 8.80
N VAL A 95 -7.03 2.04 9.11
CA VAL A 95 -7.38 2.44 10.49
C VAL A 95 -8.66 1.77 10.94
N ASN A 96 -9.62 1.60 10.02
CA ASN A 96 -10.89 0.96 10.32
C ASN A 96 -10.94 -0.44 9.72
N SER A 97 -11.36 -1.43 10.53
CA SER A 97 -11.55 -2.79 10.02
C SER A 97 -12.69 -2.82 9.00
N GLN A 98 -12.56 -3.72 8.03
CA GLN A 98 -13.56 -3.89 6.97
C GLN A 98 -14.51 -5.02 7.34
N VAL A 99 -15.79 -4.86 6.96
CA VAL A 99 -16.81 -5.88 7.20
C VAL A 99 -16.56 -7.11 6.32
N ASN A 100 -16.08 -6.87 5.09
CA ASN A 100 -15.79 -7.93 4.12
C ASN A 100 -14.32 -7.89 3.75
N LEU A 101 -13.81 -9.03 3.25
CA LEU A 101 -12.47 -9.09 2.67
C LEU A 101 -12.37 -8.08 1.52
N ARG A 102 -11.25 -7.35 1.46
CA ARG A 102 -10.95 -6.37 0.40
C ARG A 102 -9.65 -6.73 -0.29
N THR A 103 -9.66 -6.71 -1.62
CA THR A 103 -8.48 -6.98 -2.43
C THR A 103 -8.00 -5.67 -3.06
N PHE A 104 -6.72 -5.38 -2.87
CA PHE A 104 -6.06 -4.20 -3.43
C PHE A 104 -5.07 -4.67 -4.48
N THR A 105 -4.96 -3.90 -5.57
CA THR A 105 -3.97 -4.19 -6.60
C THR A 105 -2.81 -3.21 -6.46
N ILE A 106 -1.61 -3.76 -6.30
CA ILE A 106 -0.38 -2.98 -6.16
C ILE A 106 0.34 -3.02 -7.49
N THR A 107 0.57 -1.85 -8.08
CA THR A 107 1.37 -1.70 -9.29
C THR A 107 2.75 -1.21 -8.89
N LYS A 108 3.78 -1.97 -9.26
CA LYS A 108 5.17 -1.67 -8.91
C LYS A 108 5.88 -1.11 -10.12
N ALA A 109 6.54 0.02 -9.94
CA ALA A 109 7.32 0.65 -10.99
C ALA A 109 8.82 0.57 -10.67
N ARG A 110 9.59 0.06 -11.61
CA ARG A 110 11.05 0.00 -11.56
C ARG A 110 11.57 0.96 -12.62
N GLY A 111 12.25 1.96 -12.17
CA GLY A 111 12.72 2.99 -13.09
C GLY A 111 14.20 2.94 -13.36
#